data_5160d65c8885122cd7961891e308a5c6
#
_entry.id   5160d65c8885122cd7961891e308a5c6
#
_cell.length_a   1.000
_cell.length_b   1.000
_cell.length_c   1.000
_cell.angle_alpha   90.00
_cell.angle_beta   90.00
_cell.angle_gamma   90.00
#
_symmetry.space_group_name_H-M   'P 1'
#
loop_
_entity.id
_entity.type
_entity.pdbx_description
1 polymer ?
#
loop_
_entity_poly.entity_id
_entity_poly.type
_entity_poly.pdbx_seq_one_letter_code
_entity_poly.pdbx_strand_id
1 'polypeptide(L)'
;MAKGYWMTAYREILDAEKLSAYVALAADAVQANGGRFLVRGGQMQPKEHAVAERTVLVEFDSYEAALATYASPAYQKALEALDGGVVRDLRIVEGID
;
A
#
# COMPACT_ATOMS: atom_id res chain seq x y z
N MET A 1 8.53 16.44 12.93
CA MET A 1 7.22 16.30 12.27
C MET A 1 6.88 14.84 12.12
N ALA A 2 5.66 14.48 12.44
CA ALA A 2 5.25 13.10 12.33
C ALA A 2 5.16 12.67 10.86
N LYS A 3 5.60 11.46 10.59
CA LYS A 3 5.48 10.88 9.25
C LYS A 3 4.11 10.25 9.06
N GLY A 4 3.77 9.95 7.83
CA GLY A 4 2.56 9.22 7.51
C GLY A 4 2.90 7.85 6.93
N TYR A 5 2.01 6.89 7.11
CA TYR A 5 2.26 5.53 6.67
C TYR A 5 1.03 4.93 6.00
N TRP A 6 1.27 4.12 4.98
CA TRP A 6 0.28 3.19 4.46
C TRP A 6 0.63 1.81 5.00
N MET A 7 -0.24 1.23 5.77
CA MET A 7 -0.06 -0.12 6.31
C MET A 7 -1.08 -1.02 5.62
N THR A 8 -0.60 -1.92 4.78
CA THR A 8 -1.47 -2.77 3.96
C THR A 8 -1.24 -4.23 4.31
N ALA A 9 -2.30 -4.90 4.75
CA ALA A 9 -2.29 -6.33 5.00
C ALA A 9 -3.27 -6.98 4.04
N TYR A 10 -2.77 -7.82 3.15
CA TYR A 10 -3.61 -8.53 2.19
C TYR A 10 -4.29 -9.70 2.88
N ARG A 11 -5.53 -9.95 2.53
CA ARG A 11 -6.30 -11.08 3.03
C ARG A 11 -6.43 -12.17 1.98
N GLU A 12 -6.62 -11.77 0.72
CA GLU A 12 -6.80 -12.72 -0.37
C GLU A 12 -6.41 -12.08 -1.69
N ILE A 13 -5.71 -12.83 -2.53
CA ILE A 13 -5.38 -12.40 -3.89
C ILE A 13 -6.28 -13.17 -4.83
N LEU A 14 -7.25 -12.49 -5.44
CA LEU A 14 -8.24 -13.11 -6.32
C LEU A 14 -7.76 -13.20 -7.76
N ASP A 15 -6.93 -12.23 -8.19
CA ASP A 15 -6.45 -12.16 -9.56
C ASP A 15 -5.02 -11.64 -9.57
N ALA A 16 -4.07 -12.56 -9.75
CA ALA A 16 -2.64 -12.23 -9.69
C ALA A 16 -2.20 -11.29 -10.82
N GLU A 17 -2.85 -11.37 -11.98
CA GLU A 17 -2.50 -10.49 -13.10
C GLU A 17 -2.91 -9.05 -12.82
N LYS A 18 -4.10 -8.85 -12.24
CA LYS A 18 -4.54 -7.52 -11.83
C LYS A 18 -3.64 -6.95 -10.77
N LEU A 19 -3.22 -7.77 -9.81
CA LEU A 19 -2.27 -7.33 -8.79
C LEU A 19 -0.95 -6.92 -9.42
N SER A 20 -0.43 -7.68 -10.36
CA SER A 20 0.82 -7.38 -11.04
C SER A 20 0.74 -6.04 -11.77
N ALA A 21 -0.36 -5.79 -12.50
CA ALA A 21 -0.57 -4.52 -13.19
C ALA A 21 -0.66 -3.35 -12.21
N TYR A 22 -1.36 -3.56 -11.09
CA TYR A 22 -1.47 -2.56 -10.03
C TYR A 22 -0.11 -2.22 -9.44
N VAL A 23 0.70 -3.23 -9.13
CA VAL A 23 1.99 -3.03 -8.45
C VAL A 23 2.90 -2.10 -9.23
N ALA A 24 2.98 -2.27 -10.56
CA ALA A 24 3.81 -1.43 -11.40
C ALA A 24 3.37 0.04 -11.34
N LEU A 25 2.07 0.29 -11.46
CA LEU A 25 1.52 1.64 -11.43
C LEU A 25 1.60 2.26 -10.04
N ALA A 26 1.33 1.46 -9.01
CA ALA A 26 1.35 1.94 -7.63
C ALA A 26 2.76 2.34 -7.19
N ALA A 27 3.78 1.57 -7.58
CA ALA A 27 5.15 1.89 -7.24
C ALA A 27 5.55 3.26 -7.79
N ASP A 28 5.20 3.53 -9.06
CA ASP A 28 5.49 4.82 -9.67
C ASP A 28 4.74 5.96 -8.98
N ALA A 29 3.47 5.77 -8.68
CA ALA A 29 2.65 6.79 -8.01
C ALA A 29 3.19 7.12 -6.61
N VAL A 30 3.56 6.10 -5.85
CA VAL A 30 4.10 6.26 -4.51
C VAL A 30 5.42 7.04 -4.54
N GLN A 31 6.34 6.61 -5.41
CA GLN A 31 7.67 7.23 -5.50
C GLN A 31 7.58 8.66 -6.02
N ALA A 32 6.71 8.92 -6.98
CA ALA A 32 6.51 10.27 -7.51
C ALA A 32 5.99 11.25 -6.45
N ASN A 33 5.35 10.75 -5.42
CA ASN A 33 4.80 11.56 -4.32
C ASN A 33 5.67 11.50 -3.06
N GLY A 34 6.90 11.03 -3.19
CA GLY A 34 7.86 11.04 -2.08
C GLY A 34 7.71 9.88 -1.09
N GLY A 35 6.94 8.87 -1.44
CA GLY A 35 6.79 7.68 -0.60
C GLY A 35 7.99 6.75 -0.71
N ARG A 36 8.26 6.04 0.37
CA ARG A 36 9.35 5.06 0.44
C ARG A 36 8.80 3.73 0.91
N PHE A 37 9.06 2.67 0.16
CA PHE A 37 8.67 1.33 0.59
C PHE A 37 9.63 0.85 1.66
N LEU A 38 9.09 0.52 2.84
CA LEU A 38 9.87 -0.04 3.95
C LEU A 38 9.69 -1.54 4.03
N VAL A 39 8.50 -2.04 3.69
CA VAL A 39 8.18 -3.46 3.59
C VAL A 39 7.37 -3.65 2.32
N ARG A 40 7.75 -4.63 1.52
CA ARG A 40 7.03 -4.91 0.27
C ARG A 40 7.05 -6.40 -0.03
N GLY A 41 6.21 -7.14 0.69
CA GLY A 41 6.05 -8.57 0.44
C GLY A 41 7.23 -9.43 0.86
N GLY A 42 7.99 -9.01 1.87
CA GLY A 42 9.08 -9.81 2.41
C GLY A 42 8.57 -10.97 3.26
N GLN A 43 9.50 -11.68 3.90
CA GLN A 43 9.14 -12.76 4.82
C GLN A 43 8.21 -12.21 5.90
N MET A 44 7.18 -12.97 6.22
CA MET A 44 6.30 -12.56 7.29
C MET A 44 5.87 -13.80 8.08
N GLN A 45 5.63 -13.61 9.35
CA GLN A 45 5.14 -14.66 10.22
C GLN A 45 3.85 -14.19 10.85
N PRO A 46 2.72 -14.84 10.56
CA PRO A 46 1.44 -14.42 11.12
C PRO A 46 1.36 -14.78 12.59
N LYS A 47 0.76 -13.89 13.37
CA LYS A 47 0.49 -14.11 14.79
C LYS A 47 -0.97 -13.82 15.05
N GLU A 48 -1.54 -14.52 16.02
CA GLU A 48 -2.91 -14.30 16.46
C GLU A 48 -3.89 -14.46 15.28
N HIS A 49 -4.60 -13.42 14.89
CA HIS A 49 -5.59 -13.50 13.81
C HIS A 49 -5.06 -13.00 12.47
N ALA A 50 -3.75 -12.80 12.34
CA ALA A 50 -3.16 -12.34 11.10
C ALA A 50 -3.27 -13.40 10.01
N VAL A 51 -3.53 -12.95 8.78
CA VAL A 51 -3.55 -13.83 7.61
C VAL A 51 -2.14 -13.88 7.02
N ALA A 52 -1.69 -15.09 6.67
CA ALA A 52 -0.35 -15.28 6.09
C ALA A 52 -0.38 -14.88 4.63
N GLU A 53 -0.42 -13.58 4.36
CA GLU A 53 -0.48 -13.04 3.01
C GLU A 53 0.37 -11.78 2.91
N ARG A 54 0.54 -11.26 1.68
CA ARG A 54 1.40 -10.11 1.38
C ARG A 54 1.13 -8.94 2.32
N THR A 55 2.20 -8.31 2.80
CA THR A 55 2.14 -7.13 3.67
C THR A 55 3.05 -6.06 3.10
N VAL A 56 2.56 -4.82 3.08
CA VAL A 56 3.30 -3.68 2.51
C VAL A 56 3.26 -2.52 3.49
N LEU A 57 4.40 -1.86 3.67
CA LEU A 57 4.51 -0.66 4.50
C LEU A 57 5.19 0.42 3.69
N VAL A 58 4.54 1.58 3.57
CA VAL A 58 5.07 2.75 2.86
C VAL A 58 5.17 3.91 3.84
N GLU A 59 6.26 4.66 3.78
CA GLU A 59 6.47 5.83 4.60
C GLU A 59 6.42 7.08 3.73
N PHE A 60 5.73 8.11 4.24
CA PHE A 60 5.67 9.45 3.63
C PHE A 60 6.17 10.48 4.63
N ASP A 61 6.59 11.64 4.15
CA ASP A 61 7.11 12.69 5.02
C ASP A 61 6.07 13.23 6.01
N SER A 62 4.78 13.10 5.69
CA SER A 62 3.71 13.54 6.57
C SER A 62 2.45 12.71 6.33
N TYR A 63 1.54 12.77 7.29
CA TYR A 63 0.23 12.16 7.15
C TYR A 63 -0.54 12.76 5.96
N GLU A 64 -0.44 14.08 5.79
CA GLU A 64 -1.10 14.77 4.67
C GLU A 64 -0.58 14.28 3.32
N ALA A 65 0.73 14.05 3.22
CA ALA A 65 1.32 13.50 2.00
C ALA A 65 0.82 12.09 1.71
N ALA A 66 0.66 11.27 2.75
CA ALA A 66 0.13 9.91 2.61
C ALA A 66 -1.32 9.95 2.09
N LEU A 67 -2.13 10.83 2.63
CA LEU A 67 -3.52 11.00 2.18
C LEU A 67 -3.57 11.51 0.73
N ALA A 68 -2.77 12.52 0.41
CA ALA A 68 -2.76 13.12 -0.92
C ALA A 68 -2.32 12.12 -1.99
N THR A 69 -1.36 11.27 -1.66
CA THR A 69 -0.88 10.25 -2.61
C THR A 69 -1.98 9.25 -2.95
N TYR A 70 -2.75 8.82 -1.96
CA TYR A 70 -3.87 7.91 -2.20
C TYR A 70 -4.90 8.54 -3.13
N ALA A 71 -5.17 9.82 -2.95
CA ALA A 71 -6.15 10.55 -3.76
C ALA A 71 -5.60 11.01 -5.12
N SER A 72 -4.30 10.83 -5.38
CA SER A 72 -3.69 11.33 -6.61
C SER A 72 -4.22 10.60 -7.84
N PRO A 73 -4.29 11.28 -8.99
CA PRO A 73 -4.74 10.64 -10.25
C PRO A 73 -3.92 9.40 -10.61
N ALA A 74 -2.60 9.45 -10.38
CA ALA A 74 -1.72 8.32 -10.69
C ALA A 74 -2.07 7.09 -9.86
N TYR A 75 -2.33 7.26 -8.56
CA TYR A 75 -2.69 6.13 -7.71
C TYR A 75 -4.09 5.63 -8.02
N GLN A 76 -5.03 6.52 -8.36
CA GLN A 76 -6.37 6.11 -8.74
C GLN A 76 -6.36 5.25 -10.01
N LYS A 77 -5.45 5.52 -10.94
CA LYS A 77 -5.27 4.65 -12.11
C LYS A 77 -4.76 3.27 -11.70
N ALA A 78 -3.88 3.21 -10.71
CA ALA A 78 -3.41 1.93 -10.19
C ALA A 78 -4.57 1.12 -9.59
N LEU A 79 -5.47 1.78 -8.86
CA LEU A 79 -6.66 1.12 -8.30
C LEU A 79 -7.59 0.62 -9.39
N GLU A 80 -7.72 1.34 -10.51
CA GLU A 80 -8.51 0.87 -11.65
C GLU A 80 -7.93 -0.43 -12.21
N ALA A 81 -6.60 -0.52 -12.31
CA ALA A 81 -5.95 -1.74 -12.78
C ALA A 81 -6.18 -2.90 -11.82
N LEU A 82 -6.24 -2.63 -10.52
CA LEU A 82 -6.48 -3.64 -9.50
C LEU A 82 -7.91 -4.21 -9.58
N ASP A 83 -8.90 -3.35 -9.82
CA ASP A 83 -10.28 -3.69 -10.17
C ASP A 83 -10.82 -4.92 -9.40
N GLY A 84 -10.78 -4.83 -8.06
CA GLY A 84 -11.31 -5.90 -7.22
C GLY A 84 -10.49 -7.18 -7.22
N GLY A 85 -9.24 -7.14 -7.69
CA GLY A 85 -8.40 -8.32 -7.78
C GLY A 85 -7.87 -8.82 -6.45
N VAL A 86 -8.07 -8.10 -5.37
CA VAL A 86 -7.62 -8.50 -4.03
C VAL A 86 -8.64 -8.11 -2.97
N VAL A 87 -8.53 -8.78 -1.81
CA VAL A 87 -9.19 -8.34 -0.57
C VAL A 87 -8.06 -7.95 0.37
N ARG A 88 -8.08 -6.72 0.85
CA ARG A 88 -6.99 -6.24 1.71
C ARG A 88 -7.47 -5.19 2.68
N ASP A 89 -6.69 -5.02 3.74
CA ASP A 89 -6.89 -4.01 4.77
C ASP A 89 -5.78 -2.98 4.55
N LEU A 90 -6.12 -1.79 4.10
CA LEU A 90 -5.17 -0.70 3.89
C LEU A 90 -5.51 0.44 4.84
N ARG A 91 -4.55 0.85 5.65
CA ARG A 91 -4.72 1.91 6.63
C ARG A 91 -3.71 3.02 6.37
N ILE A 92 -4.17 4.26 6.45
CA ILE A 92 -3.31 5.43 6.38
C ILE A 92 -3.27 6.00 7.79
N VAL A 93 -2.09 5.99 8.40
CA VAL A 93 -1.95 6.37 9.81
C VAL A 93 -0.80 7.34 10.00
N GLU A 94 -0.93 8.19 11.01
CA GLU A 94 0.11 9.13 11.37
C GLU A 94 1.07 8.48 12.36
N GLY A 95 2.36 8.70 12.16
CA GLY A 95 3.40 8.20 13.06
C GLY A 95 3.45 8.99 14.36
N ILE A 96 4.24 8.49 15.27
CA ILE A 96 4.36 9.12 16.59
C ILE A 96 5.40 10.25 16.63
N ASP A 97 6.02 10.52 15.54
CA ASP A 97 7.00 11.57 15.39
C ASP A 97 8.36 10.99 14.97
#